data_e703a2d5aec1740252db04a865b0b761
#
_entry.id   e703a2d5aec1740252db04a865b0b761
#
_cell.length_a   1.000
_cell.length_b   1.000
_cell.length_c   1.000
_cell.angle_alpha   90.00
_cell.angle_beta   90.00
_cell.angle_gamma   90.00
#
_symmetry.space_group_name_H-M   'P 1'
#
loop_
_entity.id
_entity.type
_entity.pdbx_description
1 polymer ?
#
loop_
_entity_poly.entity_id
_entity_poly.type
_entity_poly.pdbx_seq_one_letter_code
_entity_poly.pdbx_strand_id
1 'polypeptide(L)'
;VYITPTMKEVDALVECGVDIIATDCTDRIRPDGKTLDEFFAEVRAKYPDQLFMADCSCYEEGLHAAQIGLDLVGTTMNGYTEYTKGAVLPDFDLMKRLVETCGKPVIAEGGIWTPEQLKAALDTGVLAAVVGTAITRPRDITRHFVAAIQ
;
A
#
# COMPACT_ATOMS: atom_id res chain seq x y z
N VAL A 1 -11.83 -4.71 0.46
CA VAL A 1 -10.86 -4.53 -0.64
C VAL A 1 -11.18 -3.24 -1.35
N TYR A 2 -10.24 -2.31 -1.37
CA TYR A 2 -10.49 -0.94 -1.82
C TYR A 2 -9.80 -0.59 -3.14
N ILE A 3 -8.61 -1.15 -3.40
CA ILE A 3 -7.73 -0.71 -4.49
C ILE A 3 -7.64 -1.81 -5.53
N THR A 4 -8.00 -1.50 -6.78
CA THR A 4 -7.95 -2.42 -7.93
C THR A 4 -8.44 -3.82 -7.56
N PRO A 5 -9.71 -3.97 -7.14
CA PRO A 5 -10.16 -5.18 -6.46
C PRO A 5 -10.41 -6.37 -7.39
N THR A 6 -10.59 -6.19 -8.69
CA THR A 6 -10.91 -7.25 -9.65
C THR A 6 -10.13 -7.09 -10.97
N MET A 7 -10.19 -8.12 -11.82
CA MET A 7 -9.60 -8.08 -13.15
C MET A 7 -10.12 -6.94 -14.03
N LYS A 8 -11.36 -6.49 -13.80
CA LYS A 8 -11.95 -5.38 -14.56
C LYS A 8 -11.16 -4.09 -14.37
N GLU A 9 -10.76 -3.77 -13.14
CA GLU A 9 -9.97 -2.59 -12.84
C GLU A 9 -8.53 -2.75 -13.35
N VAL A 10 -7.96 -3.95 -13.25
CA VAL A 10 -6.64 -4.25 -13.81
C VAL A 10 -6.63 -4.02 -15.32
N ASP A 11 -7.61 -4.59 -16.03
CA ASP A 11 -7.72 -4.45 -17.50
C ASP A 11 -7.79 -2.97 -17.91
N ALA A 12 -8.62 -2.19 -17.22
CA ALA A 12 -8.77 -0.76 -17.51
C ALA A 12 -7.47 0.02 -17.27
N LEU A 13 -6.71 -0.30 -16.22
CA LEU A 13 -5.44 0.36 -15.92
C LEU A 13 -4.34 -0.01 -16.92
N VAL A 14 -4.28 -1.28 -17.34
CA VAL A 14 -3.36 -1.71 -18.41
C VAL A 14 -3.70 -1.00 -19.73
N GLU A 15 -4.98 -0.88 -20.08
CA GLU A 15 -5.43 -0.15 -21.28
C GLU A 15 -5.03 1.34 -21.23
N CYS A 16 -5.02 1.94 -20.03
CA CYS A 16 -4.53 3.31 -19.85
C CYS A 16 -3.01 3.45 -19.97
N GLY A 17 -2.25 2.37 -20.03
CA GLY A 17 -0.80 2.37 -20.19
C GLY A 17 -0.05 2.86 -18.95
N VAL A 18 -0.55 2.57 -17.75
CA VAL A 18 0.15 2.92 -16.51
C VAL A 18 1.37 2.02 -16.30
N ASP A 19 2.46 2.55 -15.75
CA ASP A 19 3.69 1.80 -15.53
C ASP A 19 3.57 0.79 -14.39
N ILE A 20 2.89 1.18 -13.29
CA ILE A 20 2.73 0.37 -12.08
C ILE A 20 1.26 0.37 -11.66
N ILE A 21 0.70 -0.80 -11.41
CA ILE A 21 -0.67 -0.95 -10.90
C ILE A 21 -0.60 -1.30 -9.41
N ALA A 22 -1.17 -0.44 -8.55
CA ALA A 22 -1.37 -0.76 -7.15
C ALA A 22 -2.62 -1.62 -6.97
N THR A 23 -2.56 -2.63 -6.11
CA THR A 23 -3.70 -3.48 -5.76
C THR A 23 -3.72 -3.79 -4.27
N ASP A 24 -4.92 -3.85 -3.70
CA ASP A 24 -5.14 -4.26 -2.31
C ASP A 24 -4.65 -5.70 -2.12
N CYS A 25 -3.65 -5.87 -1.28
CA CYS A 25 -3.05 -7.18 -0.96
C CYS A 25 -3.29 -7.58 0.50
N THR A 26 -4.39 -7.10 1.08
CA THR A 26 -4.84 -7.53 2.41
C THR A 26 -5.46 -8.92 2.36
N ASP A 27 -5.51 -9.58 3.51
CA ASP A 27 -6.09 -10.94 3.66
C ASP A 27 -7.63 -10.94 3.65
N ARG A 28 -8.23 -10.12 2.79
CA ARG A 28 -9.68 -9.99 2.63
C ARG A 28 -10.13 -10.58 1.31
N ILE A 29 -11.23 -11.34 1.34
CA ILE A 29 -11.85 -11.88 0.12
C ILE A 29 -12.28 -10.73 -0.81
N ARG A 30 -11.99 -10.87 -2.08
CA ARG A 30 -12.31 -9.89 -3.13
C ARG A 30 -13.79 -9.87 -3.46
N PRO A 31 -14.33 -8.81 -4.08
CA PRO A 31 -15.75 -8.70 -4.40
C PRO A 31 -16.30 -9.83 -5.28
N ASP A 32 -15.45 -10.47 -6.07
CA ASP A 32 -15.78 -11.61 -6.93
C ASP A 32 -15.62 -12.98 -6.24
N GLY A 33 -15.32 -12.97 -4.92
CA GLY A 33 -15.20 -14.18 -4.09
C GLY A 33 -13.82 -14.82 -4.10
N LYS A 34 -12.84 -14.25 -4.81
CA LYS A 34 -11.48 -14.80 -4.90
C LYS A 34 -10.61 -14.39 -3.70
N THR A 35 -9.68 -15.26 -3.38
CA THR A 35 -8.52 -14.93 -2.54
C THR A 35 -7.53 -14.06 -3.32
N LEU A 36 -6.54 -13.48 -2.62
CA LEU A 36 -5.46 -12.75 -3.25
C LEU A 36 -4.65 -13.64 -4.22
N ASP A 37 -4.35 -14.88 -3.80
CA ASP A 37 -3.57 -15.82 -4.62
C ASP A 37 -4.27 -16.17 -5.93
N GLU A 38 -5.55 -16.51 -5.87
CA GLU A 38 -6.36 -16.82 -7.05
C GLU A 38 -6.42 -15.64 -8.02
N PHE A 39 -6.67 -14.44 -7.49
CA PHE A 39 -6.70 -13.22 -8.27
C PHE A 39 -5.35 -12.93 -8.92
N PHE A 40 -4.27 -12.94 -8.13
CA PHE A 40 -2.96 -12.53 -8.64
C PHE A 40 -2.36 -13.57 -9.61
N ALA A 41 -2.68 -14.85 -9.44
CA ALA A 41 -2.34 -15.88 -10.43
C ALA A 41 -2.98 -15.58 -11.80
N GLU A 42 -4.26 -15.18 -11.85
CA GLU A 42 -4.93 -14.76 -13.09
C GLU A 42 -4.31 -13.48 -13.67
N VAL A 43 -4.03 -12.49 -12.81
CA VAL A 43 -3.40 -11.23 -13.20
C VAL A 43 -2.05 -11.49 -13.86
N ARG A 44 -1.19 -12.27 -13.22
CA ARG A 44 0.16 -12.56 -13.71
C ARG A 44 0.15 -13.43 -14.97
N ALA A 45 -0.82 -14.34 -15.11
CA ALA A 45 -0.99 -15.14 -16.33
C ALA A 45 -1.40 -14.26 -17.53
N LYS A 46 -2.21 -13.23 -17.32
CA LYS A 46 -2.68 -12.31 -18.38
C LYS A 46 -1.68 -11.20 -18.69
N TYR A 47 -0.99 -10.69 -17.68
CA TYR A 47 -0.09 -9.55 -17.76
C TYR A 47 1.27 -9.84 -17.11
N PRO A 48 2.09 -10.73 -17.73
CA PRO A 48 3.35 -11.21 -17.13
C PRO A 48 4.38 -10.09 -16.92
N ASP A 49 4.39 -9.06 -17.77
CA ASP A 49 5.40 -7.99 -17.76
C ASP A 49 4.93 -6.70 -17.06
N GLN A 50 3.64 -6.62 -16.67
CA GLN A 50 3.12 -5.46 -15.95
C GLN A 50 3.64 -5.44 -14.51
N LEU A 51 4.12 -4.27 -14.07
CA LEU A 51 4.54 -4.09 -12.68
C LEU A 51 3.34 -3.88 -11.76
N PHE A 52 3.38 -4.56 -10.59
CA PHE A 52 2.35 -4.46 -9.57
C PHE A 52 2.93 -4.08 -8.21
N MET A 53 2.28 -3.14 -7.54
CA MET A 53 2.55 -2.77 -6.16
C MET A 53 1.46 -3.35 -5.25
N ALA A 54 1.89 -4.01 -4.19
CA ALA A 54 1.01 -4.53 -3.15
C ALA A 54 0.67 -3.44 -2.13
N ASP A 55 -0.59 -3.13 -1.94
CA ASP A 55 -1.05 -2.28 -0.83
C ASP A 55 -1.40 -3.16 0.37
N CYS A 56 -0.49 -3.22 1.34
CA CYS A 56 -0.56 -4.10 2.51
C CYS A 56 -0.88 -3.33 3.79
N SER A 57 -1.53 -4.01 4.74
CA SER A 57 -1.88 -3.44 6.04
C SER A 57 -0.99 -3.91 7.19
N CYS A 58 -0.30 -5.04 7.03
CA CYS A 58 0.59 -5.61 8.03
C CYS A 58 1.80 -6.31 7.40
N TYR A 59 2.70 -6.76 8.27
CA TYR A 59 3.95 -7.39 7.88
C TYR A 59 3.75 -8.71 7.12
N GLU A 60 2.84 -9.55 7.60
CA GLU A 60 2.54 -10.86 7.03
C GLU A 60 2.02 -10.75 5.60
N GLU A 61 1.14 -9.78 5.35
CA GLU A 61 0.63 -9.47 4.01
C GLU A 61 1.74 -9.01 3.06
N GLY A 62 2.67 -8.17 3.54
CA GLY A 62 3.80 -7.72 2.73
C GLY A 62 4.74 -8.85 2.34
N LEU A 63 5.02 -9.78 3.25
CA LEU A 63 5.81 -10.98 2.94
C LEU A 63 5.08 -11.89 1.95
N HIS A 64 3.79 -12.13 2.16
CA HIS A 64 2.96 -12.96 1.28
C HIS A 64 2.91 -12.37 -0.13
N ALA A 65 2.65 -11.07 -0.25
CA ALA A 65 2.63 -10.38 -1.53
C ALA A 65 3.97 -10.53 -2.29
N ALA A 66 5.09 -10.38 -1.61
CA ALA A 66 6.41 -10.60 -2.20
C ALA A 66 6.61 -12.03 -2.69
N GLN A 67 6.14 -13.03 -1.92
CA GLN A 67 6.24 -14.47 -2.25
C GLN A 67 5.40 -14.85 -3.48
N ILE A 68 4.20 -14.31 -3.62
CA ILE A 68 3.34 -14.59 -4.79
C ILE A 68 3.73 -13.78 -6.03
N GLY A 69 4.73 -12.90 -5.94
CA GLY A 69 5.35 -12.28 -7.10
C GLY A 69 4.94 -10.84 -7.39
N LEU A 70 4.43 -10.09 -6.41
CA LEU A 70 4.28 -8.63 -6.54
C LEU A 70 5.68 -7.99 -6.65
N ASP A 71 5.78 -6.89 -7.37
CA ASP A 71 7.06 -6.26 -7.72
C ASP A 71 7.50 -5.23 -6.67
N LEU A 72 6.53 -4.56 -6.01
CA LEU A 72 6.76 -3.61 -4.93
C LEU A 72 5.79 -3.90 -3.78
N VAL A 73 6.16 -3.50 -2.56
CA VAL A 73 5.34 -3.64 -1.35
C VAL A 73 5.11 -2.27 -0.73
N GLY A 74 3.85 -1.86 -0.57
CA GLY A 74 3.42 -0.61 0.05
C GLY A 74 2.74 -0.82 1.40
N THR A 75 2.88 0.13 2.32
CA THR A 75 2.24 0.11 3.65
C THR A 75 0.90 0.84 3.68
N THR A 76 0.30 1.08 2.51
CA THR A 76 -0.88 1.90 2.24
C THR A 76 -2.09 1.54 3.11
N MET A 77 -2.32 0.25 3.31
CA MET A 77 -3.51 -0.26 3.99
C MET A 77 -3.37 -0.38 5.51
N ASN A 78 -2.21 -0.03 6.10
CA ASN A 78 -2.03 -0.03 7.55
C ASN A 78 -3.02 0.96 8.21
N GLY A 79 -3.80 0.46 9.18
CA GLY A 79 -4.89 1.20 9.83
C GLY A 79 -6.25 1.14 9.11
N TYR A 80 -6.32 0.57 7.90
CA TYR A 80 -7.56 0.50 7.11
C TYR A 80 -8.25 -0.87 7.13
N THR A 81 -7.71 -1.85 7.81
CA THR A 81 -8.35 -3.15 8.05
C THR A 81 -8.85 -3.25 9.49
N GLU A 82 -9.84 -4.13 9.76
CA GLU A 82 -10.35 -4.30 11.13
C GLU A 82 -9.27 -4.77 12.11
N TYR A 83 -8.30 -5.57 11.63
CA TYR A 83 -7.20 -6.10 12.44
C TYR A 83 -5.99 -5.15 12.57
N THR A 84 -5.92 -4.07 11.80
CA THR A 84 -4.92 -3.00 11.95
C THR A 84 -5.52 -1.68 12.41
N LYS A 85 -6.81 -1.65 12.70
CA LYS A 85 -7.52 -0.47 13.18
C LYS A 85 -6.91 0.06 14.47
N GLY A 86 -6.60 1.34 14.48
CA GLY A 86 -5.94 1.99 15.63
C GLY A 86 -4.41 1.89 15.62
N ALA A 87 -3.81 1.38 14.55
CA ALA A 87 -2.36 1.42 14.38
C ALA A 87 -1.82 2.86 14.48
N VAL A 88 -0.67 3.01 15.11
CA VAL A 88 0.03 4.31 15.17
C VAL A 88 0.72 4.55 13.83
N LEU A 89 0.37 5.65 13.18
CA LEU A 89 0.90 6.00 11.87
C LEU A 89 1.73 7.29 11.91
N PRO A 90 2.80 7.41 11.08
CA PRO A 90 3.39 6.37 10.23
C PRO A 90 4.00 5.22 11.04
N ASP A 91 3.88 4.00 10.53
CA ASP A 91 4.46 2.80 11.18
C ASP A 91 5.88 2.53 10.63
N PHE A 92 6.86 3.19 11.22
CA PHE A 92 8.27 3.06 10.81
C PHE A 92 8.85 1.66 11.08
N ASP A 93 8.35 0.96 12.12
CA ASP A 93 8.79 -0.40 12.43
C ASP A 93 8.33 -1.39 11.36
N LEU A 94 7.08 -1.28 10.89
CA LEU A 94 6.57 -2.04 9.76
C LEU A 94 7.42 -1.81 8.50
N MET A 95 7.67 -0.53 8.16
CA MET A 95 8.49 -0.15 6.99
C MET A 95 9.87 -0.79 7.07
N LYS A 96 10.56 -0.64 8.19
CA LYS A 96 11.90 -1.18 8.40
C LYS A 96 11.93 -2.72 8.30
N ARG A 97 11.00 -3.41 8.97
CA ARG A 97 10.91 -4.87 8.93
C ARG A 97 10.69 -5.38 7.50
N LEU A 98 9.82 -4.74 6.72
CA LEU A 98 9.58 -5.10 5.32
C LEU A 98 10.83 -4.88 4.48
N VAL A 99 11.52 -3.73 4.62
CA VAL A 99 12.77 -3.45 3.90
C VAL A 99 13.83 -4.54 4.16
N GLU A 100 13.95 -4.98 5.41
CA GLU A 100 14.95 -5.97 5.80
C GLU A 100 14.64 -7.40 5.32
N THR A 101 13.38 -7.72 5.04
CA THR A 101 12.99 -9.14 4.94
C THR A 101 12.16 -9.52 3.71
N CYS A 102 11.42 -8.61 3.09
CA CYS A 102 10.50 -8.99 2.01
C CYS A 102 11.20 -9.23 0.65
N GLY A 103 12.45 -8.75 0.51
CA GLY A 103 13.25 -8.92 -0.72
C GLY A 103 12.71 -8.14 -1.93
N LYS A 104 11.78 -7.21 -1.72
CA LYS A 104 11.21 -6.32 -2.74
C LYS A 104 11.40 -4.86 -2.34
N PRO A 105 11.42 -3.92 -3.30
CA PRO A 105 11.38 -2.49 -2.97
C PRO A 105 10.13 -2.15 -2.16
N VAL A 106 10.30 -1.40 -1.07
CA VAL A 106 9.22 -0.99 -0.19
C VAL A 106 8.87 0.47 -0.43
N ILE A 107 7.58 0.78 -0.46
CA ILE A 107 7.03 2.13 -0.57
C ILE A 107 6.34 2.48 0.75
N ALA A 108 6.82 3.53 1.41
CA ALA A 108 6.19 4.03 2.63
C ALA A 108 4.93 4.82 2.28
N GLU A 109 3.79 4.41 2.81
CA GLU A 109 2.54 5.15 2.66
C GLU A 109 1.69 5.00 3.93
N GLY A 110 0.96 6.06 4.27
CA GLY A 110 0.05 6.08 5.41
C GLY A 110 0.53 6.96 6.57
N GLY A 111 -0.26 7.98 6.90
CA GLY A 111 -0.06 8.81 8.09
C GLY A 111 1.14 9.76 8.10
N ILE A 112 1.78 10.01 6.97
CA ILE A 112 2.88 10.99 6.86
C ILE A 112 2.28 12.40 6.77
N TRP A 113 2.47 13.20 7.83
CA TRP A 113 1.91 14.54 7.93
C TRP A 113 2.96 15.65 7.96
N THR A 114 4.22 15.35 8.31
CA THR A 114 5.28 16.35 8.43
C THR A 114 6.51 15.98 7.62
N PRO A 115 7.35 16.97 7.24
CA PRO A 115 8.63 16.71 6.58
C PRO A 115 9.56 15.79 7.38
N GLU A 116 9.53 15.90 8.73
CA GLU A 116 10.34 15.06 9.62
C GLU A 116 9.89 13.61 9.57
N GLN A 117 8.58 13.35 9.54
CA GLN A 117 8.03 12.01 9.35
C GLN A 117 8.39 11.44 7.98
N LEU A 118 8.33 12.26 6.92
CA LEU A 118 8.77 11.85 5.58
C LEU A 118 10.24 11.45 5.59
N LYS A 119 11.10 12.28 6.21
CA LYS A 119 12.52 11.95 6.34
C LYS A 119 12.72 10.66 7.13
N ALA A 120 12.04 10.48 8.25
CA ALA A 120 12.14 9.28 9.08
C ALA A 120 11.68 8.03 8.29
N ALA A 121 10.63 8.13 7.47
CA ALA A 121 10.21 7.04 6.59
C ALA A 121 11.32 6.66 5.60
N LEU A 122 11.93 7.63 4.92
CA LEU A 122 13.04 7.38 4.00
C LEU A 122 14.28 6.81 4.70
N ASP A 123 14.55 7.23 5.94
CA ASP A 123 15.66 6.72 6.75
C ASP A 123 15.49 5.23 7.14
N THR A 124 14.29 4.64 7.02
CA THR A 124 14.08 3.18 7.17
C THR A 124 14.65 2.36 6.02
N GLY A 125 15.04 2.99 4.91
CA GLY A 125 15.56 2.32 3.71
C GLY A 125 14.50 2.01 2.65
N VAL A 126 13.29 2.54 2.76
CA VAL A 126 12.27 2.40 1.70
C VAL A 126 12.72 3.06 0.39
N LEU A 127 12.28 2.53 -0.74
CA LEU A 127 12.59 3.06 -2.06
C LEU A 127 12.02 4.48 -2.27
N ALA A 128 10.80 4.70 -1.82
CA ALA A 128 10.10 5.96 -1.95
C ALA A 128 9.03 6.10 -0.86
N ALA A 129 8.47 7.31 -0.73
CA ALA A 129 7.39 7.58 0.20
C ALA A 129 6.27 8.40 -0.47
N VAL A 130 5.02 8.08 -0.12
CA VAL A 130 3.82 8.77 -0.60
C VAL A 130 3.25 9.64 0.52
N VAL A 131 3.08 10.92 0.23
CA VAL A 131 2.39 11.88 1.10
C VAL A 131 1.06 12.25 0.45
N GLY A 132 -0.03 11.68 0.95
CA GLY A 132 -1.38 11.87 0.41
C GLY A 132 -2.15 12.98 1.12
N THR A 133 -2.88 12.63 2.17
CA THR A 133 -3.83 13.49 2.89
C THR A 133 -3.25 14.83 3.31
N ALA A 134 -2.02 14.86 3.77
CA ALA A 134 -1.33 16.09 4.21
C ALA A 134 -1.09 17.12 3.08
N ILE A 135 -1.26 16.73 1.81
CA ILE A 135 -1.08 17.61 0.63
C ILE A 135 -2.40 17.79 -0.12
N THR A 136 -3.20 16.73 -0.27
CA THR A 136 -4.31 16.68 -1.22
C THR A 136 -5.69 16.87 -0.60
N ARG A 137 -5.81 16.89 0.74
CA ARG A 137 -7.11 17.00 1.44
C ARG A 137 -7.21 18.27 2.30
N PRO A 138 -7.55 19.43 1.70
CA PRO A 138 -7.61 20.71 2.42
C PRO A 138 -8.48 20.68 3.69
N ARG A 139 -9.61 19.96 3.66
CA ARG A 139 -10.48 19.79 4.83
C ARG A 139 -9.77 19.11 5.99
N ASP A 140 -9.04 18.03 5.71
CA ASP A 140 -8.37 17.24 6.74
C ASP A 140 -7.11 17.97 7.24
N ILE A 141 -6.43 18.70 6.35
CA ILE A 141 -5.34 19.62 6.71
C ILE A 141 -5.86 20.70 7.68
N THR A 142 -6.97 21.36 7.34
CA THR A 142 -7.59 22.36 8.21
C THR A 142 -7.95 21.79 9.58
N ARG A 143 -8.55 20.60 9.62
CA ARG A 143 -8.86 19.92 10.89
C ARG A 143 -7.62 19.64 11.74
N HIS A 144 -6.53 19.23 11.09
CA HIS A 144 -5.27 18.97 11.76
C HIS A 144 -4.73 20.23 12.47
N PHE A 145 -4.76 21.37 11.79
CA PHE A 145 -4.36 22.66 12.41
C PHE A 145 -5.31 23.10 13.53
N VAL A 146 -6.62 22.98 13.33
CA VAL A 146 -7.62 23.38 14.35
C VAL A 146 -7.51 22.52 15.60
N ALA A 147 -7.25 21.23 15.47
CA ALA A 147 -7.07 20.34 16.63
C ALA A 147 -5.87 20.72 17.52
N ALA A 148 -4.87 21.40 16.97
CA ALA A 148 -3.70 21.85 17.72
C ALA A 148 -3.95 23.07 18.62
N ILE A 149 -5.10 23.75 18.46
CA ILE A 149 -5.45 24.98 19.21
C ILE A 149 -6.69 24.80 20.10
N GLN A 150 -7.24 23.62 20.21
CA GLN A 150 -8.33 23.21 21.10
C GLN A 150 -7.79 22.45 22.30
#